data_40d4777b12a4284efe9ddc2cf0bddb67
#
_entry.id   40d4777b12a4284efe9ddc2cf0bddb67
#
_cell.length_a   1.000
_cell.length_b   1.000
_cell.length_c   1.000
_cell.angle_alpha   90.00
_cell.angle_beta   90.00
_cell.angle_gamma   90.00
#
_symmetry.space_group_name_H-M   'P 1'
#
loop_
_entity.id
_entity.type
_entity.pdbx_description
1 polymer ?
#
loop_
_entity_poly.entity_id
_entity_poly.type
_entity_poly.pdbx_seq_one_letter_code
_entity_poly.pdbx_strand_id
1 'polypeptide(L)'
;MLSTSPILWLVAMPLGNPGDVSPRAREVLSGVDAVLAEDTRRAGLVCRRCGVEVRRFVSFHEHNEEKRGPELVARLREGTRLALISEIGRAHV
;
A
#
# COMPACT_ATOMS: atom_id res chain seq x y z
N MET A 1 -19.46 12.58 13.29
CA MET A 1 -18.12 12.84 13.74
C MET A 1 -17.11 11.90 13.14
N LEU A 2 -16.03 12.42 12.69
CA LEU A 2 -15.00 11.63 12.07
C LEU A 2 -14.14 10.89 13.08
N SER A 3 -13.82 9.66 12.78
CA SER A 3 -12.89 8.90 13.60
C SER A 3 -11.50 9.49 13.44
N THR A 4 -10.80 9.69 14.54
CA THR A 4 -9.42 10.14 14.54
C THR A 4 -8.44 9.00 14.75
N SER A 5 -8.94 7.77 14.85
CA SER A 5 -8.07 6.60 15.02
C SER A 5 -7.22 6.38 13.78
N PRO A 6 -5.91 6.26 13.94
CA PRO A 6 -5.03 5.94 12.82
C PRO A 6 -5.40 4.59 12.21
N ILE A 7 -5.44 4.53 10.88
CA ILE A 7 -5.72 3.28 10.16
C ILE A 7 -4.65 3.07 9.10
N LEU A 8 -4.03 1.92 9.19
CA LEU A 8 -3.13 1.43 8.16
C LEU A 8 -3.75 0.18 7.55
N TRP A 9 -4.01 0.22 6.27
CA TRP A 9 -4.61 -0.90 5.57
C TRP A 9 -3.52 -1.84 5.08
N LEU A 10 -3.70 -3.14 5.31
CA LEU A 10 -2.84 -4.16 4.72
C LEU A 10 -3.57 -4.73 3.52
N VAL A 11 -2.97 -4.62 2.35
CA VAL A 11 -3.59 -5.06 1.10
C VAL A 11 -2.73 -6.12 0.45
N ALA A 12 -3.29 -7.31 0.29
CA ALA A 12 -2.61 -8.39 -0.42
C ALA A 12 -2.81 -8.22 -1.92
N MET A 13 -1.71 -8.22 -2.67
CA MET A 13 -1.76 -8.08 -4.12
C MET A 13 -1.25 -9.36 -4.78
N PRO A 14 -2.04 -9.99 -5.64
CA PRO A 14 -1.58 -11.13 -6.40
C PRO A 14 -0.58 -10.70 -7.46
N LEU A 15 0.49 -11.46 -7.61
CA LEU A 15 1.54 -11.14 -8.58
C LEU A 15 1.24 -11.68 -9.98
N GLY A 16 0.46 -12.73 -10.07
CA GLY A 16 0.30 -13.44 -11.34
C GLY A 16 -0.87 -13.00 -12.18
N ASN A 17 -2.00 -12.69 -11.56
CA ASN A 17 -3.22 -12.43 -12.31
C ASN A 17 -3.90 -11.13 -11.85
N PRO A 18 -3.88 -10.10 -12.71
CA PRO A 18 -4.54 -8.82 -12.38
C PRO A 18 -6.02 -8.94 -12.05
N GLY A 19 -6.70 -9.96 -12.57
CA GLY A 19 -8.11 -10.18 -12.30
C GLY A 19 -8.41 -10.65 -10.90
N ASP A 20 -7.39 -11.08 -10.15
CA ASP A 20 -7.56 -11.58 -8.80
C ASP A 20 -7.56 -10.47 -7.74
N VAL A 21 -7.42 -9.22 -8.15
CA VAL A 21 -7.50 -8.11 -7.21
C VAL A 21 -8.95 -7.91 -6.79
N SER A 22 -9.20 -7.99 -5.49
CA SER A 22 -10.56 -7.84 -4.99
C SER A 22 -11.08 -6.41 -5.18
N PRO A 23 -12.41 -6.23 -5.30
CA PRO A 23 -12.98 -4.88 -5.35
C PRO A 23 -12.60 -4.04 -4.14
N ARG A 24 -12.50 -4.66 -2.97
CA ARG A 24 -12.11 -3.96 -1.75
C ARG A 24 -10.67 -3.46 -1.83
N ALA A 25 -9.77 -4.28 -2.35
CA ALA A 25 -8.37 -3.87 -2.52
C ALA A 25 -8.29 -2.69 -3.48
N ARG A 26 -9.03 -2.72 -4.58
CA ARG A 26 -9.07 -1.61 -5.53
C ARG A 26 -9.54 -0.33 -4.88
N GLU A 27 -10.60 -0.42 -4.10
CA GLU A 27 -11.17 0.71 -3.40
C GLU A 27 -10.18 1.33 -2.42
N VAL A 28 -9.53 0.50 -1.61
CA VAL A 28 -8.54 0.95 -0.63
C VAL A 28 -7.36 1.61 -1.33
N LEU A 29 -6.77 0.95 -2.31
CA LEU A 29 -5.57 1.46 -2.97
C LEU A 29 -5.80 2.78 -3.69
N SER A 30 -6.97 2.96 -4.28
CA SER A 30 -7.30 4.21 -4.98
C SER A 30 -7.75 5.31 -4.04
N GLY A 31 -8.19 4.96 -2.84
CA GLY A 31 -8.73 5.92 -1.88
C GLY A 31 -7.74 6.47 -0.86
N VAL A 32 -6.65 5.75 -0.59
CA VAL A 32 -5.69 6.22 0.41
C VAL A 32 -4.79 7.34 -0.12
N ASP A 33 -4.17 8.06 0.79
CA ASP A 33 -3.29 9.17 0.43
C ASP A 33 -1.95 8.68 -0.11
N ALA A 34 -1.46 7.57 0.40
CA ALA A 34 -0.24 6.95 -0.10
C ALA A 34 -0.27 5.44 0.09
N VAL A 35 0.43 4.75 -0.79
CA VAL A 35 0.59 3.31 -0.75
C VAL A 35 2.06 3.00 -0.48
N LEU A 36 2.30 2.25 0.59
CA LEU A 36 3.63 1.82 0.97
C LEU A 36 3.94 0.51 0.28
N ALA A 37 5.10 0.41 -0.31
CA ALA A 37 5.51 -0.80 -1.00
C ALA A 37 7.02 -1.00 -0.84
N GLU A 38 7.44 -2.25 -0.77
CA GLU A 38 8.84 -2.59 -0.72
C GLU A 38 9.55 -2.12 -1.99
N ASP A 39 8.94 -2.40 -3.13
CA ASP A 39 9.45 -1.98 -4.42
C ASP A 39 8.37 -1.17 -5.13
N THR A 40 8.54 0.15 -5.14
CA THR A 40 7.53 1.06 -5.71
C THR A 40 7.39 0.94 -7.21
N ARG A 41 8.44 0.58 -7.92
CA ARG A 41 8.36 0.38 -9.37
C ARG A 41 7.47 -0.80 -9.70
N ARG A 42 7.70 -1.89 -8.98
CA ARG A 42 6.94 -3.11 -9.18
C ARG A 42 5.49 -2.90 -8.79
N ALA A 43 5.27 -2.26 -7.65
CA ALA A 43 3.92 -1.96 -7.18
C ALA A 43 3.17 -1.09 -8.19
N GLY A 44 3.84 -0.08 -8.74
CA GLY A 44 3.25 0.77 -9.75
C GLY A 44 2.85 0.02 -11.00
N LEU A 45 3.71 -0.89 -11.44
CA LEU A 45 3.42 -1.72 -12.61
C LEU A 45 2.24 -2.65 -12.38
N VAL A 46 2.20 -3.31 -11.23
CA VAL A 46 1.09 -4.21 -10.88
C VAL A 46 -0.22 -3.44 -10.79
N CYS A 47 -0.23 -2.30 -10.11
CA CYS A 47 -1.43 -1.49 -10.00
C CYS A 47 -1.91 -1.00 -11.36
N ARG A 48 -1.01 -0.63 -12.24
CA ARG A 48 -1.38 -0.21 -13.59
C ARG A 48 -2.03 -1.33 -14.36
N ARG A 49 -1.50 -2.54 -14.28
CA ARG A 49 -2.07 -3.71 -14.93
C ARG A 49 -3.45 -4.04 -14.38
N CYS A 50 -3.67 -3.78 -13.11
CA CYS A 50 -4.96 -4.02 -12.47
C CYS A 50 -5.96 -2.88 -12.69
N GLY A 51 -5.54 -1.82 -13.35
CA GLY A 51 -6.41 -0.66 -13.57
C GLY A 51 -6.66 0.15 -12.30
N VAL A 52 -5.72 0.11 -11.36
CA VAL A 52 -5.84 0.85 -10.10
C VAL A 52 -4.99 2.10 -10.15
N GLU A 53 -5.59 3.26 -9.92
CA GLU A 53 -4.86 4.51 -9.83
C GLU A 53 -4.50 4.79 -8.38
N VAL A 54 -3.21 4.90 -8.13
CA VAL A 54 -2.67 5.18 -6.79
C VAL A 54 -2.17 6.62 -6.77
N ARG A 55 -2.56 7.37 -5.75
CA ARG A 55 -2.17 8.79 -5.65
C ARG A 55 -0.68 8.97 -5.47
N ARG A 56 -0.08 8.14 -4.64
CA ARG A 56 1.33 8.24 -4.34
C ARG A 56 1.87 6.91 -3.82
N PHE A 57 3.07 6.55 -4.26
CA PHE A 57 3.79 5.41 -3.72
C PHE A 57 4.91 5.90 -2.82
N VAL A 58 5.12 5.21 -1.72
CA VAL A 58 6.23 5.47 -0.80
C VAL A 58 6.98 4.17 -0.56
N SER A 59 8.27 4.20 -0.76
CA SER A 59 9.12 3.04 -0.53
C SER A 59 9.22 2.75 0.96
N PHE A 60 8.94 1.53 1.36
CA PHE A 60 9.04 1.10 2.75
C PHE A 60 9.52 -0.34 2.80
N HIS A 61 10.74 -0.54 3.27
CA HIS A 61 11.39 -1.84 3.32
C HIS A 61 12.33 -1.89 4.52
N GLU A 62 12.93 -3.05 4.76
CA GLU A 62 13.76 -3.26 5.94
C GLU A 62 14.97 -2.30 6.05
N HIS A 63 15.43 -1.76 4.93
CA HIS A 63 16.58 -0.85 4.93
C HIS A 63 16.21 0.59 5.27
N ASN A 64 14.94 0.96 5.20
CA ASN A 64 14.53 2.32 5.51
C ASN A 64 13.44 2.41 6.58
N GLU A 65 13.00 1.28 7.13
CA GLU A 65 11.88 1.30 8.08
C GLU A 65 12.19 2.05 9.37
N GLU A 66 13.42 2.01 9.85
CA GLU A 66 13.81 2.74 11.06
C GLU A 66 13.66 4.25 10.87
N LYS A 67 14.00 4.72 9.70
CA LYS A 67 13.94 6.15 9.39
C LYS A 67 12.52 6.57 9.03
N ARG A 68 11.84 5.79 8.19
CA ARG A 68 10.51 6.12 7.70
C ARG A 68 9.38 5.77 8.66
N GLY A 69 9.58 4.75 9.49
CA GLY A 69 8.54 4.30 10.40
C GLY A 69 7.97 5.40 11.28
N PRO A 70 8.80 6.13 12.03
CA PRO A 70 8.32 7.23 12.88
C PRO A 70 7.61 8.33 12.09
N GLU A 71 8.10 8.64 10.90
CA GLU A 71 7.49 9.64 10.04
C GLU A 71 6.09 9.20 9.59
N LEU A 72 5.94 7.94 9.23
CA LEU A 72 4.66 7.40 8.79
C LEU A 72 3.67 7.33 9.94
N VAL A 73 4.12 6.97 11.13
CA VAL A 73 3.26 6.98 12.31
C VAL A 73 2.75 8.40 12.58
N ALA A 74 3.63 9.39 12.48
CA ALA A 74 3.23 10.78 12.67
C ALA A 74 2.16 11.20 11.66
N ARG A 75 2.30 10.79 10.40
CA ARG A 75 1.32 11.08 9.37
C ARG A 75 -0.01 10.40 9.64
N LEU A 76 0.02 9.16 10.08
CA LEU A 76 -1.21 8.45 10.45
C LEU A 76 -1.95 9.17 11.57
N ARG A 77 -1.23 9.70 12.54
CA ARG A 77 -1.81 10.46 13.64
C ARG A 77 -2.43 11.77 13.18
N GLU A 78 -1.93 12.31 12.08
CA GLU A 78 -2.48 13.52 11.47
C GLU A 78 -3.70 13.24 10.60
N GLY A 79 -4.06 11.96 10.44
CA GLY A 79 -5.21 11.57 9.64
C GLY A 79 -4.88 11.15 8.21
N THR A 80 -3.61 11.07 7.86
CA THR A 80 -3.21 10.56 6.55
C THR A 80 -3.60 9.09 6.45
N ARG A 81 -4.21 8.71 5.33
CA ARG A 81 -4.63 7.34 5.09
C ARG A 81 -3.55 6.62 4.31
N LEU A 82 -3.11 5.48 4.85
CA LEU A 82 -2.03 4.71 4.25
C LEU A 82 -2.45 3.27 4.03
N ALA A 83 -1.91 2.67 2.99
CA ALA A 83 -2.04 1.24 2.74
C ALA A 83 -0.65 0.66 2.53
N LEU A 84 -0.44 -0.54 3.00
CA LEU A 84 0.79 -1.29 2.77
C LEU A 84 0.47 -2.48 1.89
N ILE A 85 1.15 -2.58 0.76
CA ILE A 85 0.98 -3.71 -0.14
C ILE A 85 1.84 -4.88 0.32
N SER A 86 1.19 -6.03 0.47
CA SER A 86 1.86 -7.30 0.68
C SER A 86 1.70 -8.10 -0.61
N GLU A 87 2.79 -8.54 -1.18
CA GLU A 87 2.76 -9.34 -2.40
C GLU A 87 2.58 -10.82 -2.05
N ILE A 88 1.58 -11.45 -2.64
CA ILE A 88 1.31 -12.86 -2.45
C ILE A 88 1.52 -13.62 -3.75
N GLY A 89 1.78 -14.92 -3.63
CA GLY A 89 2.09 -15.75 -4.79
C GLY A 89 3.57 -15.76 -5.13
N ARG A 90 4.39 -15.09 -4.35
CA ARG A 90 5.83 -15.10 -4.53
C ARG A 90 6.40 -16.30 -3.80
N ALA A 91 7.18 -17.09 -4.52
CA ALA A 91 7.83 -18.24 -3.91
C ALA A 91 8.99 -17.76 -3.03
N HIS A 92 8.98 -18.18 -1.79
CA HIS A 92 10.09 -17.98 -0.87
C HIS A 92 10.74 -19.31 -0.65
N VAL A 93 11.96 -19.41 -0.97
CA VAL A 93 12.69 -20.64 -0.80
C VAL A 93 13.79 -20.45 0.22
#